data_cd6d68266e5722c8127fdcd5a2393410
#
_entry.id   cd6d68266e5722c8127fdcd5a2393410
#
_cell.length_a   1.000
_cell.length_b   1.000
_cell.length_c   1.000
_cell.angle_alpha   90.00
_cell.angle_beta   90.00
_cell.angle_gamma   90.00
#
_symmetry.space_group_name_H-M   'P 1'
#
loop_
_entity.id
_entity.type
_entity.pdbx_description
1 polymer ?
#
loop_
_entity_poly.entity_id
_entity_poly.type
_entity_poly.pdbx_seq_one_letter_code
_entity_poly.pdbx_strand_id
1 'polypeptide(L)'
;MEINNYTDYLIYNDGRVYNKKYNRFLKTGIFKTGYKYVKLSKQGKQKNHNIHRLIALHYIPNPQNKKCVDHINRIRTDNRLENLRWATDSENQQNRSFNKNNKSGHTNISYMKSRDSWVFQKRINNKRTVKHFKTKTDALCYKFIFILINQ
;
A
#
# COMPACT_ATOMS: atom_id res chain seq x y z
N MET A 1 -11.83 3.15 20.20
CA MET A 1 -13.13 3.10 19.49
C MET A 1 -13.64 1.67 19.42
N GLU A 2 -14.94 1.43 19.48
CA GLU A 2 -15.52 0.10 19.25
C GLU A 2 -15.33 -0.34 17.80
N ILE A 3 -15.03 -1.63 17.59
CA ILE A 3 -14.89 -2.16 16.23
C ILE A 3 -16.26 -2.41 15.63
N ASN A 4 -16.56 -1.85 14.48
CA ASN A 4 -17.83 -2.03 13.77
C ASN A 4 -18.17 -3.52 13.62
N ASN A 5 -19.38 -3.92 14.00
CA ASN A 5 -19.88 -5.30 14.04
C ASN A 5 -19.19 -6.24 15.06
N TYR A 6 -18.29 -5.72 15.92
CA TYR A 6 -17.58 -6.47 16.96
C TYR A 6 -17.54 -5.64 18.25
N THR A 7 -18.71 -5.36 18.84
CA THR A 7 -18.90 -4.46 20.00
C THR A 7 -18.15 -4.87 21.27
N ASP A 8 -17.77 -6.17 21.37
CA ASP A 8 -16.93 -6.65 22.47
C ASP A 8 -15.46 -6.23 22.39
N TYR A 9 -15.06 -5.54 21.30
CA TYR A 9 -13.67 -5.19 21.05
C TYR A 9 -13.49 -3.71 20.83
N LEU A 10 -12.39 -3.16 21.37
CA LEU A 10 -11.94 -1.80 21.15
C LEU A 10 -10.67 -1.82 20.29
N ILE A 11 -10.59 -0.95 19.30
CA ILE A 11 -9.35 -0.65 18.56
C ILE A 11 -8.77 0.68 19.06
N TYR A 12 -7.47 0.71 19.28
CA TYR A 12 -6.70 1.90 19.61
C TYR A 12 -5.95 2.42 18.38
N ASN A 13 -5.57 3.68 18.40
CA ASN A 13 -4.86 4.34 17.29
C ASN A 13 -3.45 3.77 17.04
N ASP A 14 -2.86 3.12 18.04
CA ASP A 14 -1.58 2.41 17.94
C ASP A 14 -1.72 0.96 17.41
N GLY A 15 -2.95 0.53 17.11
CA GLY A 15 -3.27 -0.80 16.58
C GLY A 15 -3.46 -1.90 17.60
N ARG A 16 -3.39 -1.60 18.90
CA ARG A 16 -3.77 -2.57 19.93
C ARG A 16 -5.28 -2.79 19.90
N VAL A 17 -5.67 -4.03 20.10
CA VAL A 17 -7.09 -4.42 20.20
C VAL A 17 -7.37 -5.02 21.56
N TYR A 18 -8.34 -4.46 22.25
CA TYR A 18 -8.75 -4.89 23.58
C TYR A 18 -10.07 -5.63 23.52
N ASN A 19 -10.16 -6.76 24.22
CA ASN A 19 -11.39 -7.53 24.36
C ASN A 19 -12.04 -7.18 25.71
N LYS A 20 -13.19 -6.53 25.67
CA LYS A 20 -13.95 -6.08 26.85
C LYS A 20 -14.44 -7.26 27.70
N LYS A 21 -14.90 -8.34 27.03
CA LYS A 21 -15.44 -9.53 27.71
C LYS A 21 -14.41 -10.25 28.57
N TYR A 22 -13.16 -10.34 28.10
CA TYR A 22 -12.08 -11.04 28.79
C TYR A 22 -11.07 -10.10 29.43
N ASN A 23 -11.35 -8.79 29.44
CA ASN A 23 -10.53 -7.74 30.07
C ASN A 23 -9.04 -7.83 29.71
N ARG A 24 -8.70 -8.00 28.41
CA ARG A 24 -7.32 -8.16 27.97
C ARG A 24 -7.09 -7.66 26.55
N PHE A 25 -5.84 -7.27 26.29
CA PHE A 25 -5.37 -7.04 24.93
C PHE A 25 -5.18 -8.35 24.15
N LEU A 26 -5.53 -8.34 22.87
CA LEU A 26 -5.35 -9.48 21.99
C LEU A 26 -3.92 -9.55 21.45
N LYS A 27 -3.40 -10.76 21.31
CA LYS A 27 -2.14 -11.01 20.60
C LYS A 27 -2.35 -10.80 19.10
N THR A 28 -1.37 -10.18 18.44
CA THR A 28 -1.35 -9.97 17.00
C THR A 28 -0.49 -11.02 16.31
N GLY A 29 -0.89 -11.47 15.13
CA GLY A 29 -0.08 -12.30 14.26
C GLY A 29 0.38 -11.53 13.01
N ILE A 30 1.27 -12.15 12.23
CA ILE A 30 1.72 -11.61 10.94
C ILE A 30 1.39 -12.66 9.86
N PHE A 31 0.68 -12.24 8.81
CA PHE A 31 0.44 -13.08 7.64
C PHE A 31 1.73 -13.32 6.84
N LYS A 32 1.77 -14.38 6.04
CA LYS A 32 2.87 -14.60 5.06
C LYS A 32 3.09 -13.41 4.12
N THR A 33 2.06 -12.60 3.91
CA THR A 33 2.11 -11.34 3.15
C THR A 33 2.77 -10.18 3.90
N GLY A 34 3.15 -10.35 5.17
CA GLY A 34 3.82 -9.35 6.00
C GLY A 34 2.88 -8.38 6.75
N TYR A 35 1.56 -8.51 6.60
CA TYR A 35 0.61 -7.66 7.32
C TYR A 35 0.31 -8.19 8.72
N LYS A 36 0.26 -7.29 9.71
CA LYS A 36 -0.23 -7.63 11.06
C LYS A 36 -1.74 -7.85 11.05
N TYR A 37 -2.20 -8.87 11.75
CA TYR A 37 -3.62 -9.16 11.94
C TYR A 37 -3.96 -9.44 13.38
N VAL A 38 -5.23 -9.32 13.70
CA VAL A 38 -5.85 -9.76 14.95
C VAL A 38 -7.02 -10.70 14.64
N LYS A 39 -7.25 -11.67 15.50
CA LYS A 39 -8.35 -12.61 15.39
C LYS A 39 -9.52 -12.15 16.27
N LEU A 40 -10.65 -11.83 15.66
CA LEU A 40 -11.88 -11.44 16.33
C LEU A 40 -12.89 -12.59 16.27
N SER A 41 -13.68 -12.74 17.33
CA SER A 41 -14.74 -13.75 17.43
C SER A 41 -16.10 -13.06 17.50
N LYS A 42 -17.06 -13.58 16.75
CA LYS A 42 -18.48 -13.17 16.80
C LYS A 42 -19.35 -14.42 16.65
N GLN A 43 -20.28 -14.63 17.58
CA GLN A 43 -21.20 -15.78 17.56
C GLN A 43 -20.47 -17.14 17.36
N GLY A 44 -19.37 -17.35 18.11
CA GLY A 44 -18.55 -18.56 18.01
C GLY A 44 -17.64 -18.66 16.78
N LYS A 45 -17.83 -17.81 15.76
CA LYS A 45 -17.00 -17.80 14.55
C LYS A 45 -15.82 -16.83 14.69
N GLN A 46 -14.62 -17.28 14.34
CA GLN A 46 -13.41 -16.48 14.38
C GLN A 46 -13.01 -16.02 13.00
N LYS A 47 -12.58 -14.75 12.87
CA LYS A 47 -12.09 -14.16 11.62
C LYS A 47 -10.85 -13.30 11.86
N ASN A 48 -9.88 -13.41 10.95
CA ASN A 48 -8.69 -12.56 10.97
C ASN A 48 -9.00 -11.20 10.33
N HIS A 49 -8.59 -10.13 11.00
CA HIS A 49 -8.74 -8.76 10.54
C HIS A 49 -7.38 -8.09 10.47
N ASN A 50 -7.06 -7.48 9.35
CA ASN A 50 -5.82 -6.68 9.19
C ASN A 50 -5.89 -5.44 10.08
N ILE A 51 -4.85 -5.22 10.89
CA ILE A 51 -4.80 -4.10 11.86
C ILE A 51 -4.83 -2.75 11.14
N HIS A 52 -4.02 -2.57 10.07
CA HIS A 52 -4.01 -1.32 9.29
C HIS A 52 -5.41 -0.96 8.75
N ARG A 53 -6.20 -1.95 8.35
CA ARG A 53 -7.58 -1.70 7.89
C ARG A 53 -8.51 -1.32 9.02
N LEU A 54 -8.38 -1.95 10.19
CA LEU A 54 -9.16 -1.57 11.38
C LEU A 54 -8.84 -0.12 11.79
N ILE A 55 -7.57 0.27 11.82
CA ILE A 55 -7.16 1.64 12.12
C ILE A 55 -7.74 2.61 11.10
N ALA A 56 -7.57 2.34 9.81
CA ALA A 56 -8.06 3.23 8.76
C ALA A 56 -9.57 3.41 8.82
N LEU A 57 -10.33 2.33 9.05
CA LEU A 57 -11.80 2.38 9.14
C LEU A 57 -12.32 3.22 10.31
N HIS A 58 -11.56 3.33 11.41
CA HIS A 58 -12.02 4.00 12.63
C HIS A 58 -11.40 5.38 12.84
N TYR A 59 -10.24 5.65 12.25
CA TYR A 59 -9.46 6.84 12.56
C TYR A 59 -9.12 7.71 11.35
N ILE A 60 -9.26 7.20 10.11
CA ILE A 60 -8.92 7.98 8.91
C ILE A 60 -10.19 8.23 8.08
N PRO A 61 -10.60 9.49 7.89
CA PRO A 61 -11.71 9.83 7.00
C PRO A 61 -11.50 9.33 5.58
N ASN A 62 -12.56 8.83 4.94
CA ASN A 62 -12.53 8.33 3.56
C ASN A 62 -13.65 8.94 2.70
N PRO A 63 -13.65 10.27 2.48
CA PRO A 63 -14.73 10.96 1.76
C PRO A 63 -14.85 10.52 0.30
N GLN A 64 -13.74 10.02 -0.30
CA GLN A 64 -13.70 9.53 -1.67
C GLN A 64 -14.02 8.03 -1.80
N ASN A 65 -14.37 7.37 -0.70
CA ASN A 65 -14.68 5.93 -0.64
C ASN A 65 -13.63 5.04 -1.32
N LYS A 66 -12.34 5.34 -1.12
CA LYS A 66 -11.21 4.58 -1.66
C LYS A 66 -11.16 3.18 -1.03
N LYS A 67 -10.80 2.16 -1.83
CA LYS A 67 -10.88 0.75 -1.42
C LYS A 67 -9.65 0.24 -0.69
N CYS A 68 -8.46 0.76 -1.01
CA CYS A 68 -7.20 0.29 -0.46
C CYS A 68 -6.76 1.13 0.74
N VAL A 69 -6.07 0.48 1.69
CA VAL A 69 -5.27 1.16 2.71
C VAL A 69 -3.81 0.92 2.39
N ASP A 70 -3.06 2.00 2.22
CA ASP A 70 -1.66 2.00 1.83
C ASP A 70 -0.75 2.42 3.00
N HIS A 71 0.42 1.78 3.11
CA HIS A 71 1.49 2.17 4.02
C HIS A 71 2.44 3.13 3.29
N ILE A 72 2.44 4.40 3.67
CA ILE A 72 3.20 5.46 2.98
C ILE A 72 4.68 5.11 2.88
N ASN A 73 5.27 4.59 3.95
CA ASN A 73 6.67 4.17 4.00
C ASN A 73 6.94 2.75 3.42
N ARG A 74 5.91 2.04 2.93
CA ARG A 74 5.98 0.66 2.39
C ARG A 74 6.31 -0.42 3.42
N ILE A 75 6.33 -0.12 4.73
CA ILE A 75 6.57 -1.07 5.80
C ILE A 75 5.22 -1.59 6.30
N ARG A 76 4.85 -2.81 5.91
CA ARG A 76 3.53 -3.43 6.17
C ARG A 76 3.23 -3.69 7.64
N THR A 77 4.23 -3.64 8.50
CA THR A 77 4.09 -3.81 9.95
C THR A 77 3.99 -2.49 10.71
N ASP A 78 4.26 -1.35 10.06
CA ASP A 78 4.19 -0.02 10.64
C ASP A 78 2.79 0.56 10.47
N ASN A 79 1.93 0.28 11.43
CA ASN A 79 0.52 0.65 11.43
C ASN A 79 0.25 1.97 12.16
N ARG A 80 1.26 2.83 12.40
CA ARG A 80 1.04 4.15 12.95
C ARG A 80 0.10 4.96 12.06
N LEU A 81 -0.74 5.76 12.68
CA LEU A 81 -1.82 6.48 11.99
C LEU A 81 -1.28 7.39 10.86
N GLU A 82 -0.20 8.11 11.12
CA GLU A 82 0.48 9.00 10.17
C GLU A 82 1.09 8.28 8.97
N ASN A 83 1.29 6.96 9.08
CA ASN A 83 1.84 6.12 8.00
C ASN A 83 0.76 5.45 7.15
N LEU A 84 -0.52 5.59 7.50
CA LEU A 84 -1.63 4.96 6.78
C LEU A 84 -2.43 6.01 6.01
N ARG A 85 -2.86 5.64 4.81
CA ARG A 85 -3.77 6.46 4.01
C ARG A 85 -4.73 5.59 3.21
N TRP A 86 -5.92 6.12 2.94
CA TRP A 86 -6.79 5.54 1.93
C TRP A 86 -6.22 5.81 0.54
N ALA A 87 -6.27 4.81 -0.32
CA ALA A 87 -5.71 4.88 -1.67
C ALA A 87 -6.61 4.16 -2.67
N THR A 88 -6.56 4.61 -3.92
CA THR A 88 -7.07 3.84 -5.06
C THR A 88 -6.11 2.68 -5.38
N ASP A 89 -6.54 1.71 -6.20
CA ASP A 89 -5.65 0.63 -6.65
C ASP A 89 -4.43 1.19 -7.41
N SER A 90 -4.62 2.24 -8.20
CA SER A 90 -3.54 2.91 -8.95
C SER A 90 -2.53 3.56 -8.01
N GLU A 91 -2.98 4.36 -7.03
CA GLU A 91 -2.11 5.00 -6.04
C GLU A 91 -1.33 3.97 -5.22
N ASN A 92 -2.00 2.89 -4.77
CA ASN A 92 -1.37 1.82 -4.02
C ASN A 92 -0.32 1.06 -4.86
N GLN A 93 -0.59 0.82 -6.15
CA GLN A 93 0.40 0.23 -7.06
C GLN A 93 1.60 1.15 -7.30
N GLN A 94 1.40 2.46 -7.40
CA GLN A 94 2.48 3.43 -7.55
C GLN A 94 3.41 3.47 -6.33
N ASN A 95 2.88 3.24 -5.13
CA ASN A 95 3.67 3.19 -3.89
C ASN A 95 4.39 1.85 -3.68
N ARG A 96 4.35 0.89 -4.61
CA ARG A 96 5.06 -0.39 -4.45
C ARG A 96 6.58 -0.21 -4.50
N SER A 97 7.29 -1.01 -3.71
CA SER A 97 8.74 -1.15 -3.83
C SER A 97 9.11 -1.65 -5.22
N PHE A 98 10.33 -1.33 -5.67
CA PHE A 98 10.85 -1.90 -6.91
C PHE A 98 10.87 -3.43 -6.85
N ASN A 99 10.57 -4.07 -7.99
CA ASN A 99 10.76 -5.51 -8.12
C ASN A 99 12.24 -5.86 -7.90
N LYS A 100 12.51 -7.02 -7.32
CA LYS A 100 13.89 -7.52 -7.11
C LYS A 100 14.73 -7.51 -8.40
N ASN A 101 14.10 -7.65 -9.56
CA ASN A 101 14.73 -7.63 -10.87
C ASN A 101 14.89 -6.23 -11.48
N ASN A 102 14.51 -5.18 -10.76
CA ASN A 102 14.68 -3.81 -11.27
C ASN A 102 16.14 -3.37 -11.16
N LYS A 103 16.90 -3.60 -12.21
CA LYS A 103 18.30 -3.19 -12.33
C LYS A 103 18.49 -1.70 -12.59
N SER A 104 17.45 -0.99 -13.03
CA SER A 104 17.54 0.45 -13.33
C SER A 104 17.52 1.33 -12.07
N GLY A 105 16.94 0.84 -10.95
CA GLY A 105 16.67 1.64 -9.75
C GLY A 105 15.52 2.65 -9.91
N HIS A 106 14.79 2.61 -11.03
CA HIS A 106 13.71 3.54 -11.33
C HIS A 106 12.48 2.83 -11.89
N THR A 107 11.27 3.31 -11.53
CA THR A 107 10.04 2.86 -12.17
C THR A 107 9.96 3.33 -13.61
N ASN A 108 9.37 2.52 -14.48
CA ASN A 108 9.15 2.84 -15.89
C ASN A 108 10.42 3.01 -16.73
N ILE A 109 11.61 2.69 -16.18
CA ILE A 109 12.89 2.71 -16.88
C ILE A 109 13.49 1.31 -16.84
N SER A 110 13.92 0.81 -17.99
CA SER A 110 14.62 -0.48 -18.12
C SER A 110 15.68 -0.40 -19.20
N TYR A 111 16.69 -1.28 -19.11
CA TYR A 111 17.67 -1.43 -20.17
C TYR A 111 17.29 -2.60 -21.07
N MET A 112 17.25 -2.39 -22.37
CA MET A 112 16.95 -3.38 -23.40
C MET A 112 18.23 -3.82 -24.11
N LYS A 113 18.76 -4.98 -23.74
CA LYS A 113 20.01 -5.53 -24.31
C LYS A 113 19.97 -5.69 -25.83
N SER A 114 18.84 -6.14 -26.40
CA SER A 114 18.70 -6.42 -27.82
C SER A 114 18.84 -5.18 -28.72
N ARG A 115 18.67 -3.98 -28.18
CA ARG A 115 18.76 -2.70 -28.89
C ARG A 115 19.81 -1.76 -28.29
N ASP A 116 20.57 -2.23 -27.30
CA ASP A 116 21.54 -1.44 -26.55
C ASP A 116 20.98 -0.06 -26.16
N SER A 117 19.80 -0.04 -25.56
CA SER A 117 19.08 1.19 -25.29
C SER A 117 18.38 1.18 -23.95
N TRP A 118 18.26 2.34 -23.34
CA TRP A 118 17.39 2.59 -22.20
C TRP A 118 15.98 2.90 -22.67
N VAL A 119 14.99 2.28 -22.01
CA VAL A 119 13.59 2.36 -22.40
C VAL A 119 12.79 3.00 -21.29
N PHE A 120 12.08 4.09 -21.60
CA PHE A 120 10.97 4.57 -20.80
C PHE A 120 9.67 3.94 -21.30
N GLN A 121 8.89 3.38 -20.39
CA GLN A 121 7.57 2.82 -20.71
C GLN A 121 6.57 3.16 -19.62
N LYS A 122 5.47 3.83 -19.97
CA LYS A 122 4.35 4.12 -19.07
C LYS A 122 3.02 4.04 -19.80
N ARG A 123 1.96 3.64 -19.08
CA ARG A 123 0.58 3.68 -19.57
C ARG A 123 -0.19 4.72 -18.76
N ILE A 124 -0.88 5.64 -19.47
CA ILE A 124 -1.80 6.63 -18.89
C ILE A 124 -3.08 6.58 -19.73
N ASN A 125 -4.25 6.54 -19.10
CA ASN A 125 -5.54 6.51 -19.77
C ASN A 125 -5.61 5.49 -20.92
N ASN A 126 -5.17 4.26 -20.65
CA ASN A 126 -5.06 3.15 -21.60
C ASN A 126 -4.09 3.35 -22.77
N LYS A 127 -3.47 4.52 -22.92
CA LYS A 127 -2.45 4.79 -23.96
C LYS A 127 -1.07 4.43 -23.42
N ARG A 128 -0.37 3.52 -24.10
CA ARG A 128 1.00 3.12 -23.78
C ARG A 128 1.99 4.02 -24.51
N THR A 129 2.90 4.66 -23.77
CA THR A 129 4.03 5.41 -24.31
C THR A 129 5.31 4.59 -24.12
N VAL A 130 6.08 4.41 -25.19
CA VAL A 130 7.41 3.78 -25.17
C VAL A 130 8.37 4.68 -25.90
N LYS A 131 9.52 5.00 -25.29
CA LYS A 131 10.61 5.79 -25.88
C LYS A 131 11.96 5.13 -25.57
N HIS A 132 12.86 5.17 -26.55
CA HIS A 132 14.20 4.60 -26.46
C HIS A 132 15.24 5.71 -26.41
N PHE A 133 16.29 5.51 -25.60
CA PHE A 133 17.36 6.48 -25.37
C PHE A 133 18.70 5.76 -25.33
N LYS A 134 19.76 6.44 -25.75
CA LYS A 134 21.12 5.89 -25.67
C LYS A 134 21.64 5.84 -24.24
N THR A 135 21.26 6.82 -23.40
CA THR A 135 21.72 6.88 -22.02
C THR A 135 20.57 6.74 -21.02
N LYS A 136 20.89 6.28 -19.80
CA LYS A 136 19.95 6.23 -18.70
C LYS A 136 19.48 7.63 -18.28
N THR A 137 20.39 8.60 -18.35
CA THR A 137 20.12 10.01 -17.99
C THR A 137 19.03 10.60 -18.89
N ASP A 138 19.13 10.41 -20.21
CA ASP A 138 18.12 10.91 -21.15
C ASP A 138 16.74 10.26 -20.90
N ALA A 139 16.72 8.96 -20.62
CA ALA A 139 15.50 8.27 -20.28
C ALA A 139 14.88 8.80 -18.98
N LEU A 140 15.68 9.18 -17.99
CA LEU A 140 15.22 9.80 -16.75
C LEU A 140 14.72 11.22 -16.97
N CYS A 141 15.43 12.05 -17.71
CA CYS A 141 15.00 13.41 -18.08
C CYS A 141 13.64 13.35 -18.78
N TYR A 142 13.50 12.49 -19.78
CA TYR A 142 12.21 12.30 -20.47
C TYR A 142 11.11 11.85 -19.51
N LYS A 143 11.39 10.93 -18.60
CA LYS A 143 10.43 10.47 -17.58
C LYS A 143 9.92 11.63 -16.73
N PHE A 144 10.82 12.51 -16.25
CA PHE A 144 10.40 13.64 -15.41
C PHE A 144 9.54 14.63 -16.18
N ILE A 145 9.95 15.00 -17.39
CA ILE A 145 9.15 15.88 -18.28
C ILE A 145 7.80 15.25 -18.58
N PHE A 146 7.76 13.94 -18.91
CA PHE A 146 6.53 13.24 -19.20
C PHE A 146 5.55 13.23 -18.00
N ILE A 147 6.07 13.08 -16.78
CA ILE A 147 5.23 13.11 -15.56
C ILE A 147 4.67 14.51 -15.35
N LEU A 148 5.48 15.58 -15.52
CA LEU A 148 5.04 16.96 -15.33
C LEU A 148 3.93 17.37 -16.31
N ILE A 149 4.01 16.92 -17.56
CA ILE A 149 3.00 17.26 -18.59
C ILE A 149 1.69 16.48 -18.42
N ASN A 150 1.72 15.32 -17.74
CA ASN A 150 0.57 14.42 -17.61
C ASN A 150 0.07 14.29 -16.17
N GLN A 151 0.28 15.31 -15.32
CA GLN A 151 -0.30 15.40 -13.96
C GLN A 151 -1.75 15.81 -13.98
#